data_06fb2271921b748e1d40bca992435684
#
_entry.id   06fb2271921b748e1d40bca992435684
#
_cell.length_a   1.000
_cell.length_b   1.000
_cell.length_c   1.000
_cell.angle_alpha   90.00
_cell.angle_beta   90.00
_cell.angle_gamma   90.00
#
_symmetry.space_group_name_H-M   'P 1'
#
loop_
_entity.id
_entity.type
_entity.pdbx_description
1 polymer ?
#
loop_
_entity_poly.entity_id
_entity_poly.type
_entity_poly.pdbx_seq_one_letter_code
_entity_poly.pdbx_strand_id
1 'polypeptide(L)'
;VVAEAYLKTVDIIYRYEARDAPARPLPMDSDAALRRLNGGNGDFAALLDHVKDEIGIQQIIPVDPGDLGLDPNVAGAPKQRPFAAVLGCSDARVPIELIFNEGPNDLFVVRVAGNGLGAEVLGSLKYAVDHLGGTLKLIVVLGHSGCGALTAAVDVFLNPGDYLAIAAMHSIRNILDRSLIVVQASANKLLSAFGPGVAHNPGYRQALIEASIVTNAALSAYSIQQEFVSHDLPELQAVYGVYVLETREVWAPRSDGIKATGLASPPRDLAGFAALADAVVQSKRIASYLKSGLSE
;
A
#
# COMPACT_ATOMS: atom_id res chain seq x y z
N VAL A 1 -18.84 32.11 -15.25
CA VAL A 1 -18.20 32.10 -13.92
C VAL A 1 -18.86 30.98 -13.17
N VAL A 2 -18.27 29.77 -13.21
CA VAL A 2 -18.69 28.65 -12.40
C VAL A 2 -18.18 28.96 -11.00
N ALA A 3 -19.07 29.13 -10.02
CA ALA A 3 -18.69 29.23 -8.63
C ALA A 3 -18.08 27.88 -8.25
N GLU A 4 -16.77 27.86 -8.00
CA GLU A 4 -16.11 26.73 -7.36
C GLU A 4 -16.77 26.54 -6.00
N ALA A 5 -17.51 25.44 -5.86
CA ALA A 5 -18.03 25.01 -4.56
C ALA A 5 -16.83 24.53 -3.73
N TYR A 6 -16.29 25.40 -2.90
CA TYR A 6 -15.25 25.03 -1.96
C TYR A 6 -15.86 24.13 -0.88
N LEU A 7 -15.33 22.91 -0.76
CA LEU A 7 -15.57 22.06 0.39
C LEU A 7 -15.19 22.84 1.66
N LYS A 8 -16.13 23.07 2.55
CA LYS A 8 -15.90 23.85 3.76
C LYS A 8 -15.33 23.02 4.92
N THR A 9 -15.79 21.78 5.04
CA THR A 9 -15.33 20.88 6.11
C THR A 9 -15.32 19.42 5.64
N VAL A 10 -14.33 18.66 6.12
CA VAL A 10 -14.31 17.20 6.09
C VAL A 10 -14.06 16.74 7.51
N ASP A 11 -15.05 16.12 8.11
CA ASP A 11 -14.97 15.56 9.45
C ASP A 11 -14.72 14.06 9.36
N ILE A 12 -13.60 13.59 9.93
CA ILE A 12 -13.35 12.15 10.13
C ILE A 12 -13.51 11.88 11.62
N ILE A 13 -14.53 11.12 11.96
CA ILE A 13 -14.97 10.93 13.34
C ILE A 13 -14.81 9.47 13.73
N TYR A 14 -13.96 9.20 14.73
CA TYR A 14 -14.00 7.94 15.45
C TYR A 14 -15.17 8.01 16.43
N ARG A 15 -16.21 7.24 16.17
CA ARG A 15 -17.43 7.26 16.98
C ARG A 15 -17.54 6.02 17.84
N TYR A 16 -17.71 6.25 19.12
CA TYR A 16 -18.12 5.28 20.10
C TYR A 16 -19.59 5.46 20.49
N GLU A 17 -20.38 4.37 20.45
CA GLU A 17 -21.76 4.35 20.92
C GLU A 17 -21.92 3.29 22.02
N ALA A 18 -22.21 3.73 23.25
CA ALA A 18 -22.10 2.92 24.48
C ALA A 18 -23.07 1.73 24.61
N ARG A 19 -24.05 1.54 23.75
CA ARG A 19 -25.07 0.49 23.97
C ARG A 19 -25.57 -0.30 22.80
N ASP A 20 -25.43 0.14 21.57
CA ASP A 20 -26.04 -0.55 20.40
C ASP A 20 -25.23 -0.44 19.10
N ALA A 21 -24.01 0.05 19.15
CA ALA A 21 -23.15 -0.02 17.98
C ALA A 21 -22.85 -1.51 17.71
N PRO A 22 -23.20 -2.06 16.54
CA PRO A 22 -22.68 -3.35 16.19
C PRO A 22 -21.16 -3.20 16.16
N ALA A 23 -20.49 -3.80 17.15
CA ALA A 23 -19.04 -3.97 17.09
C ALA A 23 -18.76 -4.48 15.68
N ARG A 24 -17.87 -3.82 14.94
CA ARG A 24 -17.50 -4.31 13.60
C ARG A 24 -17.00 -5.75 13.79
N PRO A 25 -17.69 -6.77 13.26
CA PRO A 25 -17.25 -8.14 13.49
C PRO A 25 -15.88 -8.33 12.84
N LEU A 26 -15.01 -9.05 13.51
CA LEU A 26 -13.74 -9.47 12.92
C LEU A 26 -14.03 -10.30 11.66
N PRO A 27 -13.29 -10.10 10.56
CA PRO A 27 -13.41 -10.95 9.38
C PRO A 27 -13.15 -12.41 9.72
N MET A 28 -13.98 -13.31 9.21
CA MET A 28 -13.88 -14.74 9.49
C MET A 28 -12.71 -15.39 8.74
N ASP A 29 -12.38 -14.89 7.55
CA ASP A 29 -11.35 -15.41 6.65
C ASP A 29 -10.62 -14.28 5.91
N SER A 30 -9.60 -14.65 5.16
CA SER A 30 -8.79 -13.72 4.37
C SER A 30 -9.58 -12.99 3.28
N ASP A 31 -10.56 -13.66 2.66
CA ASP A 31 -11.39 -13.03 1.64
C ASP A 31 -12.33 -11.98 2.24
N ALA A 32 -12.90 -12.24 3.41
CA ALA A 32 -13.70 -11.26 4.14
C ALA A 32 -12.84 -10.06 4.58
N ALA A 33 -11.61 -10.30 5.05
CA ALA A 33 -10.66 -9.26 5.40
C ALA A 33 -10.27 -8.42 4.18
N LEU A 34 -10.01 -9.06 3.05
CA LEU A 34 -9.69 -8.38 1.79
C LEU A 34 -10.85 -7.50 1.30
N ARG A 35 -12.08 -8.03 1.34
CA ARG A 35 -13.26 -7.25 0.99
C ARG A 35 -13.46 -6.04 1.91
N ARG A 36 -13.23 -6.20 3.23
CA ARG A 36 -13.34 -5.12 4.21
C ARG A 36 -12.34 -3.99 3.93
N LEU A 37 -11.05 -4.32 3.70
CA LEU A 37 -10.04 -3.32 3.37
C LEU A 37 -10.30 -2.63 2.02
N ASN A 38 -10.67 -3.39 0.99
CA ASN A 38 -10.98 -2.82 -0.32
C ASN A 38 -12.24 -1.93 -0.28
N GLY A 39 -13.27 -2.33 0.47
CA GLY A 39 -14.46 -1.54 0.70
C GLY A 39 -14.15 -0.24 1.45
N GLY A 40 -13.39 -0.35 2.55
CA GLY A 40 -12.95 0.82 3.32
C GLY A 40 -12.12 1.81 2.52
N ASN A 41 -11.23 1.31 1.64
CA ASN A 41 -10.51 2.19 0.73
C ASN A 41 -11.44 2.83 -0.31
N GLY A 42 -12.44 2.09 -0.84
CA GLY A 42 -13.45 2.64 -1.74
C GLY A 42 -14.21 3.81 -1.11
N ASP A 43 -14.65 3.65 0.14
CA ASP A 43 -15.33 4.70 0.91
C ASP A 43 -14.43 5.92 1.11
N PHE A 44 -13.17 5.71 1.49
CA PHE A 44 -12.20 6.79 1.66
C PHE A 44 -11.88 7.52 0.35
N ALA A 45 -11.70 6.80 -0.75
CA ALA A 45 -11.41 7.39 -2.06
C ALA A 45 -12.59 8.24 -2.57
N ALA A 46 -13.83 7.76 -2.32
CA ALA A 46 -15.05 8.41 -2.78
C ALA A 46 -15.48 9.61 -1.91
N LEU A 47 -14.80 9.91 -0.80
CA LEU A 47 -15.20 10.99 0.12
C LEU A 47 -15.49 12.32 -0.57
N LEU A 48 -14.75 12.65 -1.62
CA LEU A 48 -14.94 13.92 -2.34
C LEU A 48 -15.96 13.84 -3.49
N ASP A 49 -16.42 12.67 -3.87
CA ASP A 49 -17.34 12.50 -4.99
C ASP A 49 -18.78 12.89 -4.61
N HIS A 50 -19.07 12.91 -3.31
CA HIS A 50 -20.37 13.29 -2.74
C HIS A 50 -20.52 14.79 -2.46
N VAL A 51 -19.51 15.61 -2.82
CA VAL A 51 -19.42 17.04 -2.46
C VAL A 51 -20.36 17.93 -3.25
N LYS A 52 -21.07 17.45 -4.26
CA LYS A 52 -21.74 18.32 -5.24
C LYS A 52 -22.82 19.24 -4.65
N ASP A 53 -23.36 18.94 -3.47
CA ASP A 53 -24.47 19.70 -2.89
C ASP A 53 -24.38 19.97 -1.37
N GLU A 54 -23.31 19.55 -0.68
CA GLU A 54 -23.23 19.65 0.79
C GLU A 54 -22.11 20.57 1.28
N ILE A 55 -22.42 21.31 2.36
CA ILE A 55 -21.50 22.28 2.98
C ILE A 55 -20.35 21.57 3.74
N GLY A 56 -20.49 20.30 4.03
CA GLY A 56 -19.51 19.47 4.73
C GLY A 56 -19.76 17.98 4.53
N ILE A 57 -18.71 17.18 4.70
CA ILE A 57 -18.75 15.72 4.63
C ILE A 57 -18.37 15.16 5.99
N GLN A 58 -19.07 14.13 6.44
CA GLN A 58 -18.73 13.36 7.63
C GLN A 58 -18.42 11.91 7.27
N GLN A 59 -17.21 11.48 7.60
CA GLN A 59 -16.82 10.06 7.60
C GLN A 59 -16.83 9.56 9.04
N ILE A 60 -17.71 8.61 9.35
CA ILE A 60 -17.79 8.01 10.68
C ILE A 60 -17.12 6.65 10.67
N ILE A 61 -16.13 6.48 11.52
CA ILE A 61 -15.45 5.20 11.76
C ILE A 61 -15.92 4.70 13.13
N PRO A 62 -16.74 3.65 13.21
CA PRO A 62 -17.16 3.10 14.50
C PRO A 62 -15.97 2.44 15.20
N VAL A 63 -15.83 2.68 16.49
CA VAL A 63 -14.77 2.11 17.33
C VAL A 63 -15.37 1.37 18.53
N ASP A 64 -14.71 0.27 18.91
CA ASP A 64 -15.00 -0.42 20.16
C ASP A 64 -14.29 0.30 21.32
N PRO A 65 -14.99 0.75 22.36
CA PRO A 65 -14.37 1.43 23.49
C PRO A 65 -13.39 0.53 24.25
N GLY A 66 -13.62 -0.78 24.25
CA GLY A 66 -12.71 -1.75 24.84
C GLY A 66 -11.33 -1.74 24.19
N ASP A 67 -11.25 -1.45 22.88
CA ASP A 67 -9.98 -1.35 22.15
C ASP A 67 -9.13 -0.14 22.55
N LEU A 68 -9.76 0.89 23.11
CA LEU A 68 -9.10 2.10 23.59
C LEU A 68 -8.94 2.15 25.12
N GLY A 69 -9.38 1.10 25.83
CA GLY A 69 -9.39 1.11 27.29
C GLY A 69 -10.40 2.12 27.89
N LEU A 70 -11.42 2.49 27.13
CA LEU A 70 -12.45 3.45 27.53
C LEU A 70 -13.69 2.77 28.16
N ASP A 71 -13.77 1.43 28.14
CA ASP A 71 -14.85 0.71 28.80
C ASP A 71 -14.58 0.60 30.31
N PRO A 72 -15.37 1.26 31.15
CA PRO A 72 -15.18 1.24 32.62
C PRO A 72 -15.45 -0.14 33.25
N ASN A 73 -16.07 -1.05 32.52
CA ASN A 73 -16.40 -2.40 32.99
C ASN A 73 -15.31 -3.42 32.69
N VAL A 74 -14.31 -3.05 31.88
CA VAL A 74 -13.18 -3.91 31.51
C VAL A 74 -11.95 -3.49 32.30
N ALA A 75 -11.46 -4.37 33.18
CA ALA A 75 -10.24 -4.14 33.92
C ALA A 75 -9.01 -4.57 33.10
N GLY A 76 -7.96 -3.75 33.11
CA GLY A 76 -6.67 -4.05 32.49
C GLY A 76 -6.46 -3.43 31.12
N ALA A 77 -5.32 -3.73 30.50
CA ALA A 77 -4.98 -3.22 29.18
C ALA A 77 -5.80 -3.94 28.08
N PRO A 78 -6.24 -3.20 27.05
CA PRO A 78 -6.88 -3.81 25.88
C PRO A 78 -6.01 -4.89 25.25
N LYS A 79 -6.62 -5.98 24.80
CA LYS A 79 -5.91 -7.02 24.05
C LYS A 79 -5.79 -6.61 22.59
N GLN A 80 -4.62 -6.85 22.00
CA GLN A 80 -4.47 -6.71 20.55
C GLN A 80 -5.28 -7.78 19.82
N ARG A 81 -6.08 -7.33 18.85
CA ARG A 81 -6.91 -8.21 18.01
C ARG A 81 -7.00 -7.77 16.55
N PRO A 82 -5.88 -7.37 15.92
CA PRO A 82 -5.90 -6.93 14.54
C PRO A 82 -6.30 -8.07 13.61
N PHE A 83 -7.10 -7.75 12.59
CA PHE A 83 -7.43 -8.73 11.56
C PHE A 83 -6.46 -8.68 10.37
N ALA A 84 -5.67 -7.62 10.23
CA ALA A 84 -4.64 -7.50 9.22
C ALA A 84 -3.38 -6.85 9.77
N ALA A 85 -2.21 -7.31 9.29
CA ALA A 85 -0.95 -6.60 9.45
C ALA A 85 -0.64 -5.83 8.17
N VAL A 86 -0.20 -4.58 8.28
CA VAL A 86 0.10 -3.73 7.12
C VAL A 86 1.53 -3.22 7.21
N LEU A 87 2.35 -3.61 6.22
CA LEU A 87 3.66 -3.02 5.98
C LEU A 87 3.51 -1.85 5.00
N GLY A 88 3.71 -0.64 5.46
CA GLY A 88 3.62 0.57 4.63
C GLY A 88 4.83 1.46 4.71
N CYS A 89 4.81 2.53 3.91
CA CYS A 89 5.86 3.55 3.95
C CYS A 89 5.70 4.48 5.17
N SER A 90 6.85 5.02 5.64
CA SER A 90 6.89 6.07 6.65
C SER A 90 6.43 7.44 6.13
N ASP A 91 6.09 7.58 4.84
CA ASP A 91 5.60 8.83 4.25
C ASP A 91 4.37 9.36 5.00
N ALA A 92 4.44 10.61 5.45
CA ALA A 92 3.40 11.23 6.27
C ALA A 92 2.03 11.34 5.57
N ARG A 93 2.01 11.26 4.23
CA ARG A 93 0.79 11.32 3.41
C ARG A 93 0.07 9.98 3.31
N VAL A 94 0.57 8.92 3.99
CA VAL A 94 0.03 7.56 3.95
C VAL A 94 -0.53 7.15 5.32
N PRO A 95 -1.66 7.71 5.75
CA PRO A 95 -2.31 7.34 7.01
C PRO A 95 -3.09 6.03 6.83
N ILE A 96 -2.46 4.90 7.10
CA ILE A 96 -2.93 3.55 6.72
C ILE A 96 -4.33 3.26 7.23
N GLU A 97 -4.61 3.57 8.49
CA GLU A 97 -5.91 3.33 9.11
C GLU A 97 -7.02 4.13 8.40
N LEU A 98 -6.75 5.39 8.04
CA LEU A 98 -7.70 6.21 7.28
C LEU A 98 -7.89 5.70 5.85
N ILE A 99 -6.82 5.26 5.18
CA ILE A 99 -6.86 4.74 3.81
C ILE A 99 -7.80 3.55 3.71
N PHE A 100 -7.85 2.71 4.75
CA PHE A 100 -8.70 1.52 4.79
C PHE A 100 -9.97 1.71 5.61
N ASN A 101 -10.22 2.93 6.11
CA ASN A 101 -11.41 3.24 6.90
C ASN A 101 -11.54 2.35 8.15
N GLU A 102 -10.41 2.11 8.83
CA GLU A 102 -10.31 1.23 9.99
C GLU A 102 -10.05 2.01 11.29
N GLY A 103 -10.47 1.42 12.40
CA GLY A 103 -10.32 1.97 13.73
C GLY A 103 -9.04 1.52 14.44
N PRO A 104 -8.79 2.05 15.65
CA PRO A 104 -7.77 1.53 16.54
C PRO A 104 -7.94 0.04 16.79
N ASN A 105 -6.83 -0.70 16.87
CA ASN A 105 -6.77 -2.14 17.11
C ASN A 105 -7.27 -3.06 15.96
N ASP A 106 -7.80 -2.47 14.87
CA ASP A 106 -8.19 -3.24 13.67
C ASP A 106 -6.97 -3.70 12.86
N LEU A 107 -5.90 -2.89 12.84
CA LEU A 107 -4.69 -3.14 12.06
C LEU A 107 -3.43 -3.18 12.94
N PHE A 108 -2.51 -4.09 12.62
CA PHE A 108 -1.13 -4.09 13.12
C PHE A 108 -0.24 -3.40 12.08
N VAL A 109 0.21 -2.18 12.34
CA VAL A 109 0.87 -1.35 11.33
C VAL A 109 2.38 -1.28 11.56
N VAL A 110 3.16 -1.65 10.53
CA VAL A 110 4.61 -1.49 10.46
C VAL A 110 4.92 -0.47 9.37
N ARG A 111 5.65 0.60 9.70
CA ARG A 111 5.99 1.65 8.74
C ARG A 111 7.50 1.84 8.65
N VAL A 112 8.02 1.75 7.42
CA VAL A 112 9.43 1.97 7.12
C VAL A 112 9.56 2.59 5.73
N ALA A 113 10.57 3.44 5.51
CA ALA A 113 10.77 4.10 4.23
C ALA A 113 10.84 3.08 3.07
N GLY A 114 10.03 3.31 2.03
CA GLY A 114 9.91 2.42 0.87
C GLY A 114 9.32 1.05 1.17
N ASN A 115 8.62 0.88 2.31
CA ASN A 115 8.07 -0.43 2.77
C ASN A 115 9.07 -1.60 2.63
N GLY A 116 10.37 -1.31 2.92
CA GLY A 116 11.45 -2.29 2.75
C GLY A 116 11.42 -3.41 3.79
N LEU A 117 11.69 -4.65 3.36
CA LEU A 117 11.80 -5.81 4.24
C LEU A 117 13.17 -5.88 4.90
N GLY A 118 13.29 -5.33 6.11
CA GLY A 118 14.45 -5.48 6.97
C GLY A 118 14.25 -6.52 8.05
N ALA A 119 15.29 -6.87 8.78
CA ALA A 119 15.23 -7.85 9.87
C ALA A 119 14.22 -7.43 10.95
N GLU A 120 14.18 -6.14 11.30
CA GLU A 120 13.28 -5.59 12.31
C GLU A 120 11.80 -5.62 11.83
N VAL A 121 11.58 -5.38 10.53
CA VAL A 121 10.26 -5.48 9.90
C VAL A 121 9.78 -6.93 9.91
N LEU A 122 10.63 -7.86 9.46
CA LEU A 122 10.33 -9.29 9.47
C LEU A 122 10.06 -9.78 10.89
N GLY A 123 10.87 -9.35 11.87
CA GLY A 123 10.65 -9.66 13.28
C GLY A 123 9.30 -9.17 13.81
N SER A 124 8.90 -7.95 13.43
CA SER A 124 7.60 -7.38 13.83
C SER A 124 6.43 -8.14 13.20
N LEU A 125 6.53 -8.50 11.91
CA LEU A 125 5.51 -9.30 11.22
C LEU A 125 5.45 -10.73 11.79
N LYS A 126 6.60 -11.33 12.08
CA LYS A 126 6.67 -12.65 12.74
C LYS A 126 5.98 -12.65 14.11
N TYR A 127 6.21 -11.59 14.90
CA TYR A 127 5.49 -11.41 16.16
C TYR A 127 3.96 -11.40 15.94
N ALA A 128 3.48 -10.66 14.95
CA ALA A 128 2.05 -10.60 14.66
C ALA A 128 1.50 -11.97 14.26
N VAL A 129 2.22 -12.72 13.43
CA VAL A 129 1.84 -14.07 13.00
C VAL A 129 1.79 -15.06 14.18
N ASP A 130 2.82 -15.05 15.04
CA ASP A 130 2.94 -16.03 16.11
C ASP A 130 2.01 -15.75 17.31
N HIS A 131 1.75 -14.46 17.59
CA HIS A 131 1.04 -14.07 18.81
C HIS A 131 -0.38 -13.55 18.58
N LEU A 132 -0.69 -13.08 17.36
CA LEU A 132 -1.98 -12.50 16.99
C LEU A 132 -2.69 -13.33 15.89
N GLY A 133 -2.14 -14.49 15.53
CA GLY A 133 -2.63 -15.35 14.45
C GLY A 133 -4.09 -15.80 14.60
N GLY A 134 -4.66 -15.80 15.81
CA GLY A 134 -6.07 -16.14 16.02
C GLY A 134 -7.05 -15.15 15.36
N THR A 135 -6.67 -13.88 15.21
CA THR A 135 -7.49 -12.83 14.56
C THR A 135 -6.92 -12.41 13.21
N LEU A 136 -5.61 -12.55 13.01
CA LEU A 136 -4.90 -12.11 11.81
C LEU A 136 -5.29 -12.96 10.59
N LYS A 137 -5.78 -12.33 9.52
CA LYS A 137 -6.22 -12.98 8.28
C LYS A 137 -5.43 -12.52 7.06
N LEU A 138 -4.84 -11.31 7.10
CA LEU A 138 -4.06 -10.76 5.99
C LEU A 138 -2.75 -10.15 6.47
N ILE A 139 -1.73 -10.24 5.60
CA ILE A 139 -0.57 -9.36 5.64
C ILE A 139 -0.56 -8.53 4.35
N VAL A 140 -0.65 -7.22 4.48
CA VAL A 140 -0.73 -6.28 3.36
C VAL A 140 0.61 -5.57 3.19
N VAL A 141 1.14 -5.54 1.97
CA VAL A 141 2.23 -4.62 1.61
C VAL A 141 1.65 -3.45 0.83
N LEU A 142 1.69 -2.28 1.42
CA LEU A 142 1.14 -1.06 0.85
C LEU A 142 2.26 -0.13 0.40
N GLY A 143 2.53 -0.10 -0.92
CA GLY A 143 3.32 0.95 -1.56
C GLY A 143 2.49 2.23 -1.73
N HIS A 144 3.10 3.31 -2.22
CA HIS A 144 2.38 4.52 -2.58
C HIS A 144 3.04 5.25 -3.75
N SER A 145 2.25 5.97 -4.55
CA SER A 145 2.75 6.77 -5.67
C SER A 145 3.74 7.84 -5.20
N GLY A 146 4.77 8.11 -5.99
CA GLY A 146 5.76 9.12 -5.68
C GLY A 146 6.58 8.83 -4.40
N CYS A 147 6.85 7.56 -4.09
CA CYS A 147 7.63 7.16 -2.92
C CYS A 147 9.06 7.69 -2.98
N GLY A 148 9.46 8.52 -1.99
CA GLY A 148 10.78 9.14 -1.95
C GLY A 148 11.95 8.14 -1.92
N ALA A 149 11.80 7.00 -1.26
CA ALA A 149 12.84 5.97 -1.22
C ALA A 149 13.05 5.32 -2.60
N LEU A 150 11.96 4.99 -3.31
CA LEU A 150 12.03 4.45 -4.68
C LEU A 150 12.51 5.51 -5.68
N THR A 151 12.12 6.78 -5.49
CA THR A 151 12.63 7.90 -6.28
C THR A 151 14.14 8.01 -6.15
N ALA A 152 14.67 8.00 -4.92
CA ALA A 152 16.11 8.05 -4.69
C ALA A 152 16.85 6.83 -5.29
N ALA A 153 16.26 5.63 -5.23
CA ALA A 153 16.83 4.44 -5.85
C ALA A 153 16.88 4.55 -7.39
N VAL A 154 15.84 5.11 -8.01
CA VAL A 154 15.80 5.38 -9.46
C VAL A 154 16.84 6.43 -9.84
N ASP A 155 16.97 7.51 -9.07
CA ASP A 155 17.96 8.57 -9.34
C ASP A 155 19.38 8.03 -9.32
N VAL A 156 19.71 7.22 -8.31
CA VAL A 156 21.02 6.53 -8.21
C VAL A 156 21.22 5.53 -9.36
N PHE A 157 20.16 4.81 -9.76
CA PHE A 157 20.24 3.88 -10.90
C PHE A 157 20.53 4.61 -12.22
N LEU A 158 19.89 5.77 -12.43
CA LEU A 158 20.07 6.58 -13.65
C LEU A 158 21.41 7.34 -13.62
N ASN A 159 21.89 7.72 -12.43
CA ASN A 159 23.13 8.47 -12.23
C ASN A 159 24.01 7.76 -11.18
N PRO A 160 24.70 6.66 -11.54
CA PRO A 160 25.46 5.86 -10.57
C PRO A 160 26.55 6.61 -9.82
N GLY A 161 27.02 7.74 -10.36
CA GLY A 161 27.99 8.61 -9.69
C GLY A 161 27.49 9.18 -8.35
N ASP A 162 26.17 9.37 -8.22
CA ASP A 162 25.54 9.92 -7.01
C ASP A 162 25.51 8.90 -5.85
N TYR A 163 25.65 7.61 -6.17
CA TYR A 163 25.66 6.55 -5.16
C TYR A 163 26.76 6.71 -4.12
N LEU A 164 27.95 7.20 -4.53
CA LEU A 164 29.08 7.37 -3.63
C LEU A 164 28.81 8.37 -2.51
N ALA A 165 28.04 9.43 -2.79
CA ALA A 165 27.64 10.40 -1.78
C ALA A 165 26.68 9.79 -0.74
N ILE A 166 25.83 8.86 -1.16
CA ILE A 166 24.84 8.17 -0.32
C ILE A 166 25.47 6.97 0.40
N ALA A 167 26.43 6.30 -0.23
CA ALA A 167 27.13 5.11 0.31
C ALA A 167 27.81 5.37 1.66
N ALA A 168 28.19 6.62 1.93
CA ALA A 168 28.75 7.02 3.22
C ALA A 168 27.71 7.03 4.37
N MET A 169 26.42 7.02 4.06
CA MET A 169 25.33 7.02 5.03
C MET A 169 24.70 5.61 5.12
N HIS A 170 25.19 4.78 6.03
CA HIS A 170 24.78 3.37 6.17
C HIS A 170 23.26 3.14 6.24
N SER A 171 22.51 3.99 6.94
CA SER A 171 21.06 3.85 7.12
C SER A 171 20.30 4.03 5.81
N ILE A 172 20.64 5.03 5.02
CA ILE A 172 20.01 5.30 3.72
C ILE A 172 20.44 4.27 2.69
N ARG A 173 21.72 3.90 2.68
CA ARG A 173 22.27 2.87 1.80
C ARG A 173 21.51 1.56 1.87
N ASN A 174 21.21 1.06 3.07
CA ASN A 174 20.48 -0.20 3.23
C ASN A 174 19.06 -0.17 2.59
N ILE A 175 18.41 0.99 2.57
CA ILE A 175 17.12 1.17 1.89
C ILE A 175 17.30 1.12 0.36
N LEU A 176 18.31 1.84 -0.14
CA LEU A 176 18.59 1.93 -1.58
C LEU A 176 19.05 0.59 -2.17
N ASP A 177 19.99 -0.09 -1.53
CA ASP A 177 20.56 -1.34 -2.02
C ASP A 177 19.48 -2.41 -2.27
N ARG A 178 18.48 -2.47 -1.40
CA ARG A 178 17.34 -3.39 -1.57
C ARG A 178 16.43 -2.98 -2.73
N SER A 179 16.31 -1.68 -2.99
CA SER A 179 15.42 -1.16 -4.03
C SER A 179 16.06 -1.22 -5.42
N LEU A 180 17.39 -1.20 -5.55
CA LEU A 180 18.09 -1.15 -6.85
C LEU A 180 17.77 -2.36 -7.74
N ILE A 181 17.62 -3.55 -7.17
CA ILE A 181 17.30 -4.75 -7.96
C ILE A 181 15.90 -4.65 -8.58
N VAL A 182 14.96 -4.07 -7.84
CA VAL A 182 13.60 -3.83 -8.31
C VAL A 182 13.57 -2.76 -9.40
N VAL A 183 14.36 -1.69 -9.23
CA VAL A 183 14.53 -0.62 -10.23
C VAL A 183 15.12 -1.19 -11.51
N GLN A 184 16.18 -2.00 -11.41
CA GLN A 184 16.81 -2.64 -12.58
C GLN A 184 15.83 -3.56 -13.33
N ALA A 185 15.05 -4.38 -12.62
CA ALA A 185 14.05 -5.24 -13.22
C ALA A 185 12.97 -4.42 -13.95
N SER A 186 12.49 -3.33 -13.34
CA SER A 186 11.50 -2.43 -13.92
C SER A 186 12.06 -1.69 -15.15
N ALA A 187 13.31 -1.24 -15.11
CA ALA A 187 13.99 -0.60 -16.23
C ALA A 187 14.12 -1.55 -17.43
N ASN A 188 14.59 -2.78 -17.19
CA ASN A 188 14.70 -3.80 -18.22
C ASN A 188 13.34 -4.09 -18.88
N LYS A 189 12.26 -4.09 -18.10
CA LYS A 189 10.92 -4.31 -18.62
C LYS A 189 10.41 -3.14 -19.47
N LEU A 190 10.64 -1.90 -19.05
CA LEU A 190 10.29 -0.72 -19.84
C LEU A 190 11.08 -0.70 -21.18
N LEU A 191 12.39 -0.98 -21.12
CA LEU A 191 13.22 -1.07 -22.32
C LEU A 191 12.74 -2.19 -23.28
N SER A 192 12.38 -3.34 -22.74
CA SER A 192 11.85 -4.47 -23.53
C SER A 192 10.50 -4.15 -24.18
N ALA A 193 9.62 -3.44 -23.46
CA ALA A 193 8.27 -3.15 -23.93
C ALA A 193 8.20 -2.00 -24.95
N PHE A 194 9.05 -0.98 -24.80
CA PHE A 194 8.99 0.27 -25.59
C PHE A 194 10.24 0.50 -26.46
N GLY A 195 11.22 -0.40 -26.40
CA GLY A 195 12.50 -0.27 -27.08
C GLY A 195 13.50 0.65 -26.35
N PRO A 196 14.80 0.62 -26.75
CA PRO A 196 15.87 1.34 -26.05
C PRO A 196 15.69 2.87 -26.07
N GLY A 197 14.98 3.41 -27.05
CA GLY A 197 14.70 4.85 -27.15
C GLY A 197 13.86 5.39 -25.99
N VAL A 198 13.13 4.55 -25.27
CA VAL A 198 12.29 4.98 -24.13
C VAL A 198 13.09 5.64 -23.02
N ALA A 199 14.37 5.28 -22.86
CA ALA A 199 15.24 5.89 -21.84
C ALA A 199 15.50 7.39 -22.08
N HIS A 200 15.29 7.88 -23.31
CA HIS A 200 15.42 9.30 -23.67
C HIS A 200 14.08 10.06 -23.58
N ASN A 201 12.98 9.35 -23.27
CA ASN A 201 11.68 9.99 -23.10
C ASN A 201 11.68 10.82 -21.79
N PRO A 202 11.26 12.10 -21.80
CA PRO A 202 11.21 12.94 -20.60
C PRO A 202 10.42 12.33 -19.45
N GLY A 203 9.39 11.52 -19.75
CA GLY A 203 8.58 10.82 -18.73
C GLY A 203 9.17 9.50 -18.23
N TYR A 204 10.30 9.05 -18.78
CA TYR A 204 10.90 7.74 -18.44
C TYR A 204 11.23 7.60 -16.95
N ARG A 205 11.85 8.62 -16.36
CA ARG A 205 12.19 8.63 -14.93
C ARG A 205 10.93 8.39 -14.07
N GLN A 206 9.84 9.09 -14.34
CA GLN A 206 8.60 8.95 -13.57
C GLN A 206 7.94 7.58 -13.82
N ALA A 207 7.91 7.11 -15.06
CA ALA A 207 7.42 5.77 -15.39
C ALA A 207 8.22 4.67 -14.65
N LEU A 208 9.54 4.82 -14.57
CA LEU A 208 10.41 3.88 -13.86
C LEU A 208 10.16 3.90 -12.34
N ILE A 209 9.98 5.09 -11.74
CA ILE A 209 9.63 5.21 -10.32
C ILE A 209 8.33 4.46 -10.03
N GLU A 210 7.27 4.74 -10.76
CA GLU A 210 5.96 4.14 -10.52
C GLU A 210 5.94 2.63 -10.78
N ALA A 211 6.63 2.16 -11.82
CA ALA A 211 6.78 0.74 -12.09
C ALA A 211 7.56 0.02 -10.96
N SER A 212 8.61 0.66 -10.45
CA SER A 212 9.41 0.11 -9.36
C SER A 212 8.63 0.04 -8.05
N ILE A 213 7.74 1.00 -7.77
CA ILE A 213 6.87 0.99 -6.58
C ILE A 213 5.97 -0.25 -6.59
N VAL A 214 5.32 -0.54 -7.72
CA VAL A 214 4.44 -1.72 -7.85
C VAL A 214 5.22 -3.01 -7.70
N THR A 215 6.36 -3.11 -8.40
CA THR A 215 7.22 -4.31 -8.37
C THR A 215 7.76 -4.55 -6.96
N ASN A 216 8.16 -3.49 -6.25
CA ASN A 216 8.64 -3.58 -4.86
C ASN A 216 7.56 -4.10 -3.91
N ALA A 217 6.34 -3.56 -4.00
CA ALA A 217 5.23 -4.00 -3.16
C ALA A 217 4.87 -5.48 -3.43
N ALA A 218 4.80 -5.88 -4.70
CA ALA A 218 4.49 -7.24 -5.08
C ALA A 218 5.58 -8.25 -4.66
N LEU A 219 6.86 -7.89 -4.84
CA LEU A 219 7.99 -8.74 -4.44
C LEU A 219 8.07 -8.89 -2.93
N SER A 220 7.84 -7.80 -2.18
CA SER A 220 7.79 -7.85 -0.72
C SER A 220 6.65 -8.72 -0.21
N ALA A 221 5.46 -8.64 -0.81
CA ALA A 221 4.33 -9.50 -0.46
C ALA A 221 4.61 -10.97 -0.80
N TYR A 222 5.26 -11.24 -1.94
CA TYR A 222 5.71 -12.59 -2.28
C TYR A 222 6.69 -13.15 -1.25
N SER A 223 7.68 -12.36 -0.84
CA SER A 223 8.66 -12.78 0.17
C SER A 223 7.99 -13.07 1.51
N ILE A 224 7.04 -12.26 1.93
CA ILE A 224 6.23 -12.47 3.14
C ILE A 224 5.39 -13.75 3.01
N GLN A 225 4.79 -13.98 1.84
CA GLN A 225 4.01 -15.19 1.55
C GLN A 225 4.87 -16.46 1.71
N GLN A 226 6.11 -16.43 1.21
CA GLN A 226 7.04 -17.56 1.34
C GLN A 226 7.53 -17.77 2.78
N GLU A 227 7.75 -16.69 3.53
CA GLU A 227 8.32 -16.76 4.88
C GLU A 227 7.29 -17.17 5.94
N PHE A 228 6.07 -16.64 5.87
CA PHE A 228 5.11 -16.73 6.97
C PHE A 228 3.84 -17.52 6.65
N VAL A 229 3.44 -17.59 5.38
CA VAL A 229 2.24 -18.33 4.99
C VAL A 229 2.62 -19.77 4.67
N SER A 230 2.82 -20.54 5.72
CA SER A 230 3.08 -21.97 5.61
C SER A 230 1.78 -22.75 5.43
N HIS A 231 1.89 -24.04 5.12
CA HIS A 231 0.76 -24.97 5.08
C HIS A 231 -0.01 -25.05 6.41
N ASP A 232 0.58 -24.59 7.51
CA ASP A 232 0.00 -24.64 8.85
C ASP A 232 -0.92 -23.45 9.16
N LEU A 233 -0.92 -22.40 8.31
CA LEU A 233 -1.79 -21.20 8.43
C LEU A 233 -2.58 -20.94 7.14
N PRO A 234 -3.49 -21.84 6.74
CA PRO A 234 -4.19 -21.74 5.45
C PRO A 234 -5.13 -20.51 5.35
N GLU A 235 -5.49 -19.92 6.48
CA GLU A 235 -6.36 -18.75 6.53
C GLU A 235 -5.61 -17.40 6.39
N LEU A 236 -4.27 -17.42 6.50
CA LEU A 236 -3.45 -16.23 6.36
C LEU A 236 -3.02 -16.06 4.90
N GLN A 237 -3.16 -14.87 4.35
CA GLN A 237 -2.71 -14.53 3.00
C GLN A 237 -1.87 -13.26 3.00
N ALA A 238 -0.86 -13.20 2.13
CA ALA A 238 -0.18 -11.96 1.81
C ALA A 238 -0.79 -11.34 0.55
N VAL A 239 -1.00 -10.01 0.59
CA VAL A 239 -1.51 -9.23 -0.53
C VAL A 239 -0.71 -7.94 -0.68
N TYR A 240 -0.78 -7.30 -1.85
CA TYR A 240 -0.12 -6.02 -2.08
C TYR A 240 -1.03 -5.03 -2.80
N GLY A 241 -0.69 -3.75 -2.69
CA GLY A 241 -1.29 -2.68 -3.44
C GLY A 241 -0.44 -1.41 -3.39
N VAL A 242 -0.80 -0.43 -4.20
CA VAL A 242 -0.17 0.88 -4.24
C VAL A 242 -1.24 1.94 -3.99
N TYR A 243 -1.09 2.70 -2.94
CA TYR A 243 -1.94 3.85 -2.64
C TYR A 243 -1.57 5.01 -3.57
N VAL A 244 -2.50 5.42 -4.41
CA VAL A 244 -2.35 6.52 -5.35
C VAL A 244 -2.74 7.82 -4.65
N LEU A 245 -1.76 8.65 -4.34
CA LEU A 245 -1.96 9.89 -3.55
C LEU A 245 -2.99 10.84 -4.19
N GLU A 246 -3.02 10.90 -5.52
CA GLU A 246 -3.89 11.82 -6.26
C GLU A 246 -5.36 11.40 -6.23
N THR A 247 -5.64 10.10 -6.33
CA THR A 247 -7.01 9.56 -6.38
C THR A 247 -7.46 8.97 -5.05
N ARG A 248 -6.54 8.76 -4.10
CA ARG A 248 -6.78 8.10 -2.81
C ARG A 248 -7.14 6.61 -2.93
N GLU A 249 -7.13 6.05 -4.14
CA GLU A 249 -7.41 4.65 -4.39
C GLU A 249 -6.18 3.78 -4.11
N VAL A 250 -6.41 2.60 -3.59
CA VAL A 250 -5.43 1.52 -3.62
C VAL A 250 -5.56 0.77 -4.94
N TRP A 251 -4.44 0.58 -5.62
CA TRP A 251 -4.38 -0.02 -6.94
C TRP A 251 -3.34 -1.14 -6.98
N ALA A 252 -3.67 -2.24 -7.64
CA ALA A 252 -2.72 -3.28 -7.99
C ALA A 252 -3.03 -3.78 -9.41
N PRO A 253 -2.09 -3.70 -10.36
CA PRO A 253 -2.33 -4.22 -11.70
C PRO A 253 -2.48 -5.74 -11.66
N ARG A 254 -3.44 -6.25 -12.44
CA ARG A 254 -3.73 -7.67 -12.56
C ARG A 254 -3.42 -8.14 -13.98
N SER A 255 -2.82 -9.32 -14.06
CA SER A 255 -2.48 -9.96 -15.34
C SER A 255 -3.69 -10.46 -16.14
N ASP A 256 -4.88 -10.54 -15.50
CA ASP A 256 -6.11 -11.01 -16.15
C ASP A 256 -6.90 -9.91 -16.88
N GLY A 257 -6.38 -8.70 -16.97
CA GLY A 257 -7.02 -7.57 -17.68
C GLY A 257 -8.25 -6.99 -16.99
N ILE A 258 -8.65 -7.51 -15.82
CA ILE A 258 -9.72 -6.96 -15.02
C ILE A 258 -9.27 -5.64 -14.41
N LYS A 259 -10.15 -4.64 -14.39
CA LYS A 259 -9.86 -3.32 -13.82
C LYS A 259 -9.39 -3.49 -12.38
N ALA A 260 -8.11 -3.23 -12.16
CA ALA A 260 -7.42 -3.54 -10.91
C ALA A 260 -7.61 -2.40 -9.91
N THR A 261 -8.76 -2.37 -9.23
CA THR A 261 -8.94 -1.55 -8.03
C THR A 261 -8.82 -2.45 -6.82
N GLY A 262 -8.05 -2.00 -5.82
CA GLY A 262 -7.87 -2.70 -4.56
C GLY A 262 -6.57 -3.51 -4.48
N LEU A 263 -6.49 -4.29 -3.41
CA LEU A 263 -5.37 -5.18 -3.10
C LEU A 263 -5.44 -6.46 -3.96
N ALA A 264 -4.28 -7.02 -4.27
CA ALA A 264 -4.14 -8.27 -5.04
C ALA A 264 -3.16 -9.23 -4.39
N SER A 265 -3.31 -10.53 -4.65
CA SER A 265 -2.32 -11.53 -4.28
C SER A 265 -1.02 -11.34 -5.09
N PRO A 266 0.16 -11.55 -4.48
CA PRO A 266 1.41 -11.47 -5.22
C PRO A 266 1.51 -12.58 -6.27
N PRO A 267 2.33 -12.41 -7.32
CA PRO A 267 2.67 -13.48 -8.24
C PRO A 267 3.25 -14.69 -7.51
N ARG A 268 2.96 -15.89 -7.99
CA ARG A 268 3.39 -17.13 -7.35
C ARG A 268 4.75 -17.66 -7.84
N ASP A 269 5.15 -17.23 -9.03
CA ASP A 269 6.34 -17.71 -9.74
C ASP A 269 6.88 -16.67 -10.72
N LEU A 270 7.95 -17.01 -11.42
CA LEU A 270 8.59 -16.14 -12.42
C LEU A 270 7.64 -15.78 -13.58
N ALA A 271 6.79 -16.69 -14.01
CA ALA A 271 5.83 -16.43 -15.08
C ALA A 271 4.78 -15.39 -14.63
N GLY A 272 4.30 -15.52 -13.40
CA GLY A 272 3.41 -14.55 -12.76
C GLY A 272 4.06 -13.17 -12.62
N PHE A 273 5.35 -13.10 -12.23
CA PHE A 273 6.09 -11.83 -12.19
C PHE A 273 6.29 -11.21 -13.57
N ALA A 274 6.55 -12.02 -14.61
CA ALA A 274 6.62 -11.54 -15.98
C ALA A 274 5.27 -10.95 -16.43
N ALA A 275 4.16 -11.64 -16.16
CA ALA A 275 2.82 -11.16 -16.46
C ALA A 275 2.46 -9.87 -15.68
N LEU A 276 2.83 -9.78 -14.40
CA LEU A 276 2.68 -8.54 -13.61
C LEU A 276 3.46 -7.40 -14.27
N ALA A 277 4.72 -7.62 -14.63
CA ALA A 277 5.55 -6.60 -15.25
C ALA A 277 4.97 -6.13 -16.59
N ASP A 278 4.35 -7.03 -17.40
CA ASP A 278 3.60 -6.66 -18.60
C ASP A 278 2.38 -5.79 -18.26
N ALA A 279 1.59 -6.20 -17.27
CA ALA A 279 0.41 -5.44 -16.83
C ALA A 279 0.78 -4.04 -16.30
N VAL A 280 1.91 -3.92 -15.59
CA VAL A 280 2.42 -2.63 -15.09
C VAL A 280 2.76 -1.70 -16.25
N VAL A 281 3.60 -2.11 -17.17
CA VAL A 281 4.08 -1.23 -18.26
C VAL A 281 2.97 -0.90 -19.26
N GLN A 282 1.97 -1.77 -19.44
CA GLN A 282 0.81 -1.52 -20.29
C GLN A 282 -0.29 -0.72 -19.60
N SER A 283 -0.18 -0.50 -18.29
CA SER A 283 -1.18 0.26 -17.53
C SER A 283 -1.32 1.69 -18.07
N LYS A 284 -2.55 2.24 -18.01
CA LYS A 284 -2.81 3.63 -18.37
C LYS A 284 -1.93 4.60 -17.58
N ARG A 285 -1.63 4.26 -16.30
CA ARG A 285 -0.79 5.08 -15.42
C ARG A 285 0.62 5.22 -15.99
N ILE A 286 1.30 4.13 -16.32
CA ILE A 286 2.65 4.16 -16.89
C ILE A 286 2.65 4.79 -18.28
N ALA A 287 1.68 4.40 -19.13
CA ALA A 287 1.55 4.94 -20.49
C ALA A 287 1.32 6.46 -20.49
N SER A 288 0.65 7.04 -19.49
CA SER A 288 0.42 8.48 -19.42
C SER A 288 1.72 9.27 -19.25
N TYR A 289 2.66 8.79 -18.43
CA TYR A 289 3.96 9.44 -18.25
C TYR A 289 4.77 9.45 -19.54
N LEU A 290 4.77 8.33 -20.28
CA LEU A 290 5.53 8.22 -21.52
C LEU A 290 4.90 9.00 -22.69
N LYS A 291 3.58 9.26 -22.66
CA LYS A 291 2.88 10.07 -23.68
C LYS A 291 3.03 11.57 -23.43
N SER A 292 2.99 12.01 -22.17
CA SER A 292 3.14 13.43 -21.82
C SER A 292 4.52 13.99 -22.16
N GLY A 293 5.55 13.16 -22.27
CA GLY A 293 6.88 13.54 -22.70
C GLY A 293 7.04 13.72 -24.22
N LEU A 294 6.00 13.47 -25.02
CA LEU A 294 6.03 13.64 -26.49
C LEU A 294 5.30 14.91 -26.97
N SER A 295 4.73 15.71 -26.05
CA SER A 295 3.89 16.87 -26.35
C SER A 295 4.56 18.22 -26.04
N GLU A 296 5.86 18.24 -25.91
CA GLU A 296 6.71 19.46 -25.94
C GLU A 296 7.65 19.32 -27.18
#